data_c07645ffeb06325ca9f172a10a169524
#
_entry.id   c07645ffeb06325ca9f172a10a169524
#
_cell.length_a   1.000
_cell.length_b   1.000
_cell.length_c   1.000
_cell.angle_alpha   90.00
_cell.angle_beta   90.00
_cell.angle_gamma   90.00
#
_symmetry.space_group_name_H-M   'P 1'
#
loop_
_entity.id
_entity.type
_entity.pdbx_description
1 polymer ?
#
loop_
_entity_poly.entity_id
_entity_poly.type
_entity_poly.pdbx_seq_one_letter_code
_entity_poly.pdbx_strand_id
1 'polypeptide(L)'
;MRKIIHVDMDCFFAAVEMRDNPALRDIPIAIGGSRERRGVISTANYPARKFGVRSAMPTGMVLKLCPHLTLLPGRFDAYKEASNHIREIFSRYTSRIEPLSLDEAYLDVTDSVHCHGSATLIAQEIRQTIFNELQLTASAGVAPVKFLAKIASDMNKPNGQFVITPAEVPAFLQTLPLAKIPGVGKVSAAKLEAMGLRTCGDVQKCDLVILLKRFGKFGRILWERSQGIDERDVNSERLRKSVGVERTMAEDIHHWSECEAIIERLYPELERRLAKVKPDLLIARQGVKLKFDDFQQTTQEHVWPRLNKADLIATARKTWDERRGGRGVRLVGLHVTLLDPQMERQLVLGL
;
A
#
# COMPACT_ATOMS: atom_id res chain seq x y z
N MET A 1 8.35 -21.61 17.43
CA MET A 1 8.09 -20.16 17.55
C MET A 1 8.20 -19.55 16.15
N ARG A 2 7.27 -18.68 15.74
CA ARG A 2 7.26 -18.11 14.37
C ARG A 2 8.47 -17.18 14.18
N LYS A 3 8.99 -17.18 12.96
CA LYS A 3 10.11 -16.33 12.51
C LYS A 3 9.68 -15.60 11.25
N ILE A 4 9.27 -14.36 11.41
CA ILE A 4 8.76 -13.53 10.32
C ILE A 4 9.81 -12.47 9.96
N ILE A 5 10.12 -12.38 8.68
CA ILE A 5 10.94 -11.30 8.11
C ILE A 5 10.01 -10.39 7.31
N HIS A 6 10.15 -9.08 7.47
CA HIS A 6 9.61 -8.08 6.57
C HIS A 6 10.78 -7.43 5.83
N VAL A 7 10.77 -7.51 4.52
CA VAL A 7 11.77 -6.86 3.66
C VAL A 7 11.10 -5.70 2.94
N ASP A 8 11.77 -4.55 2.91
CA ASP A 8 11.27 -3.31 2.30
C ASP A 8 12.43 -2.62 1.57
N MET A 9 12.25 -2.38 0.28
CA MET A 9 13.29 -1.76 -0.55
C MET A 9 13.45 -0.29 -0.21
N ASP A 10 14.69 0.17 -0.10
CA ASP A 10 14.99 1.56 0.23
C ASP A 10 14.69 2.49 -0.95
N CYS A 11 13.76 3.43 -0.78
CA CYS A 11 13.32 4.40 -1.79
C CYS A 11 13.15 3.80 -3.21
N PHE A 12 12.46 2.67 -3.32
CA PHE A 12 12.51 1.70 -4.41
C PHE A 12 12.52 2.30 -5.81
N PHE A 13 11.51 3.07 -6.21
CA PHE A 13 11.47 3.62 -7.57
C PHE A 13 12.63 4.58 -7.83
N ALA A 14 12.96 5.42 -6.86
CA ALA A 14 14.11 6.31 -6.97
C ALA A 14 15.44 5.53 -6.99
N ALA A 15 15.54 4.43 -6.24
CA ALA A 15 16.70 3.56 -6.25
C ALA A 15 16.95 2.91 -7.62
N VAL A 16 15.87 2.45 -8.31
CA VAL A 16 15.97 1.93 -9.68
C VAL A 16 16.46 3.02 -10.66
N GLU A 17 15.94 4.25 -10.54
CA GLU A 17 16.42 5.35 -11.39
C GLU A 17 17.89 5.69 -11.14
N MET A 18 18.31 5.72 -9.86
CA MET A 18 19.72 5.98 -9.49
C MET A 18 20.66 4.82 -9.86
N ARG A 19 20.16 3.58 -9.91
CA ARG A 19 20.91 2.43 -10.41
C ARG A 19 21.19 2.58 -11.90
N ASP A 20 20.15 2.88 -12.67
CA ASP A 20 20.20 2.95 -14.13
C ASP A 20 20.89 4.25 -14.63
N ASN A 21 20.85 5.31 -13.81
CA ASN A 21 21.57 6.56 -14.06
C ASN A 21 22.31 7.04 -12.79
N PRO A 22 23.57 6.68 -12.61
CA PRO A 22 24.35 7.03 -11.42
C PRO A 22 24.50 8.52 -11.14
N ALA A 23 24.36 9.40 -12.14
CA ALA A 23 24.39 10.85 -11.95
C ALA A 23 23.26 11.39 -11.05
N LEU A 24 22.21 10.58 -10.84
CA LEU A 24 21.07 10.93 -9.98
C LEU A 24 21.28 10.64 -8.49
N ARG A 25 22.37 9.98 -8.11
CA ARG A 25 22.59 9.47 -6.74
C ARG A 25 22.72 10.57 -5.71
N ASP A 26 23.44 11.61 -6.05
CA ASP A 26 23.83 12.66 -5.10
C ASP A 26 22.95 13.91 -5.17
N ILE A 27 21.98 13.93 -6.07
CA ILE A 27 21.04 15.04 -6.22
C ILE A 27 19.65 14.66 -5.71
N PRO A 28 18.83 15.63 -5.23
CA PRO A 28 17.45 15.38 -4.86
C PRO A 28 16.62 14.97 -6.07
N ILE A 29 16.07 13.75 -6.05
CA ILE A 29 15.14 13.27 -7.07
C ILE A 29 13.84 12.77 -6.45
N ALA A 30 12.77 12.86 -7.20
CA ALA A 30 11.50 12.23 -6.88
C ALA A 30 10.85 11.67 -8.15
N ILE A 31 10.12 10.58 -7.97
CA ILE A 31 9.29 9.97 -9.00
C ILE A 31 7.86 10.42 -8.78
N GLY A 32 7.24 11.00 -9.78
CA GLY A 32 5.86 11.49 -9.62
C GLY A 32 5.27 12.11 -10.87
N GLY A 33 4.03 12.59 -10.76
CA GLY A 33 3.36 13.35 -11.78
C GLY A 33 3.75 14.83 -11.77
N SER A 34 3.60 15.52 -12.91
CA SER A 34 3.90 16.94 -13.01
C SER A 34 2.92 17.82 -12.21
N ARG A 35 3.37 19.01 -11.82
CA ARG A 35 2.56 20.00 -11.09
C ARG A 35 1.30 20.38 -11.86
N GLU A 36 1.42 20.59 -13.16
CA GLU A 36 0.36 21.06 -14.06
C GLU A 36 -0.77 20.03 -14.16
N ARG A 37 -0.45 18.76 -13.94
CA ARG A 37 -1.42 17.64 -13.91
C ARG A 37 -1.85 17.24 -12.50
N ARG A 38 -1.69 18.14 -11.53
CA ARG A 38 -2.00 17.86 -10.11
C ARG A 38 -1.30 16.59 -9.61
N GLY A 39 -0.07 16.35 -10.09
CA GLY A 39 0.70 15.17 -9.75
C GLY A 39 1.06 15.11 -8.27
N VAL A 40 1.30 13.90 -7.81
CA VAL A 40 1.80 13.58 -6.47
C VAL A 40 3.09 12.79 -6.57
N ILE A 41 3.91 12.86 -5.53
CA ILE A 41 5.14 12.10 -5.42
C ILE A 41 4.81 10.64 -5.06
N SER A 42 5.31 9.71 -5.87
CA SER A 42 5.27 8.28 -5.57
C SER A 42 6.37 7.91 -4.58
N THR A 43 7.61 8.35 -4.89
CA THR A 43 8.77 8.10 -4.03
C THR A 43 9.81 9.19 -4.20
N ALA A 44 10.67 9.38 -3.19
CA ALA A 44 11.79 10.33 -3.23
C ALA A 44 13.04 9.66 -2.65
N ASN A 45 14.23 10.00 -3.19
CA ASN A 45 15.49 9.52 -2.65
C ASN A 45 15.85 10.22 -1.32
N TYR A 46 16.85 9.71 -0.63
CA TYR A 46 17.26 10.24 0.68
C TYR A 46 17.76 11.69 0.62
N PRO A 47 18.51 12.14 -0.39
CA PRO A 47 18.81 13.56 -0.57
C PRO A 47 17.55 14.45 -0.59
N ALA A 48 16.51 14.08 -1.36
CA ALA A 48 15.25 14.84 -1.39
C ALA A 48 14.49 14.79 -0.04
N ARG A 49 14.53 13.64 0.66
CA ARG A 49 13.89 13.49 1.98
C ARG A 49 14.47 14.42 3.05
N LYS A 50 15.73 14.86 2.92
CA LYS A 50 16.36 15.86 3.82
C LYS A 50 15.66 17.22 3.74
N PHE A 51 15.05 17.56 2.60
CA PHE A 51 14.24 18.77 2.41
C PHE A 51 12.77 18.59 2.82
N GLY A 52 12.41 17.47 3.45
CA GLY A 52 11.05 17.20 3.87
C GLY A 52 10.15 16.59 2.78
N VAL A 53 10.69 16.25 1.61
CA VAL A 53 9.95 15.57 0.53
C VAL A 53 9.53 14.17 0.98
N ARG A 54 8.24 13.83 0.77
CA ARG A 54 7.66 12.53 1.16
C ARG A 54 6.69 12.03 0.08
N SER A 55 6.47 10.73 0.06
CA SER A 55 5.44 10.09 -0.78
C SER A 55 4.05 10.68 -0.48
N ALA A 56 3.19 10.68 -1.48
CA ALA A 56 1.84 11.23 -1.49
C ALA A 56 1.75 12.77 -1.38
N MET A 57 2.86 13.50 -1.27
CA MET A 57 2.83 14.97 -1.29
C MET A 57 2.52 15.49 -2.69
N PRO A 58 1.71 16.57 -2.82
CA PRO A 58 1.50 17.24 -4.09
C PRO A 58 2.82 17.78 -4.66
N THR A 59 3.07 17.56 -5.95
CA THR A 59 4.31 17.98 -6.61
C THR A 59 4.53 19.49 -6.48
N GLY A 60 3.47 20.30 -6.59
CA GLY A 60 3.60 21.75 -6.41
C GLY A 60 4.05 22.18 -5.01
N MET A 61 3.73 21.40 -3.97
CA MET A 61 4.23 21.64 -2.60
C MET A 61 5.70 21.22 -2.48
N VAL A 62 6.05 20.08 -3.06
CA VAL A 62 7.40 19.54 -3.01
C VAL A 62 8.41 20.46 -3.70
N LEU A 63 8.05 21.05 -4.85
CA LEU A 63 8.89 22.02 -5.56
C LEU A 63 9.10 23.33 -4.77
N LYS A 64 8.21 23.66 -3.81
CA LYS A 64 8.44 24.77 -2.88
C LYS A 64 9.44 24.39 -1.77
N LEU A 65 9.41 23.13 -1.29
CA LEU A 65 10.33 22.62 -0.27
C LEU A 65 11.74 22.39 -0.83
N CYS A 66 11.84 21.92 -2.06
CA CYS A 66 13.08 21.60 -2.75
C CYS A 66 13.03 22.14 -4.19
N PRO A 67 13.34 23.45 -4.42
CA PRO A 67 13.24 24.06 -5.75
C PRO A 67 14.15 23.45 -6.82
N HIS A 68 15.25 22.83 -6.40
CA HIS A 68 16.22 22.16 -7.27
C HIS A 68 15.95 20.65 -7.40
N LEU A 69 14.77 20.17 -7.03
CA LEU A 69 14.39 18.78 -7.18
C LEU A 69 14.30 18.39 -8.65
N THR A 70 14.92 17.27 -9.00
CA THR A 70 14.72 16.62 -10.30
C THR A 70 13.51 15.68 -10.21
N LEU A 71 12.43 16.06 -10.89
CA LEU A 71 11.21 15.26 -10.98
C LEU A 71 11.28 14.34 -12.19
N LEU A 72 11.13 13.04 -11.99
CA LEU A 72 11.17 12.01 -13.02
C LEU A 72 9.80 11.33 -13.18
N PRO A 73 9.41 10.99 -14.41
CA PRO A 73 8.24 10.14 -14.63
C PRO A 73 8.52 8.70 -14.16
N GLY A 74 7.48 7.98 -13.75
CA GLY A 74 7.62 6.59 -13.33
C GLY A 74 7.81 5.62 -14.51
N ARG A 75 8.82 4.75 -14.43
CA ARG A 75 9.07 3.63 -15.35
C ARG A 75 8.57 2.31 -14.76
N PHE A 76 7.24 2.16 -14.68
CA PHE A 76 6.62 1.04 -13.97
C PHE A 76 7.04 -0.36 -14.49
N ASP A 77 7.44 -0.49 -15.75
CA ASP A 77 7.89 -1.79 -16.26
C ASP A 77 9.26 -2.15 -15.68
N ALA A 78 10.21 -1.21 -15.58
CA ALA A 78 11.48 -1.42 -14.90
C ALA A 78 11.30 -1.75 -13.41
N TYR A 79 10.34 -1.09 -12.73
CA TYR A 79 10.06 -1.37 -11.33
C TYR A 79 9.45 -2.76 -11.12
N LYS A 80 8.58 -3.21 -12.02
CA LYS A 80 8.02 -4.56 -11.99
C LYS A 80 9.06 -5.63 -12.24
N GLU A 81 9.97 -5.41 -13.20
CA GLU A 81 11.08 -6.30 -13.49
C GLU A 81 11.95 -6.49 -12.26
N ALA A 82 12.39 -5.39 -11.63
CA ALA A 82 13.16 -5.43 -10.39
C ALA A 82 12.38 -6.13 -9.26
N SER A 83 11.08 -5.84 -9.10
CA SER A 83 10.22 -6.49 -8.11
C SER A 83 10.09 -8.00 -8.32
N ASN A 84 10.00 -8.45 -9.57
CA ASN A 84 9.94 -9.88 -9.88
C ASN A 84 11.24 -10.58 -9.51
N HIS A 85 12.38 -10.00 -9.85
CA HIS A 85 13.70 -10.55 -9.48
C HIS A 85 13.87 -10.59 -7.95
N ILE A 86 13.44 -9.56 -7.22
CA ILE A 86 13.43 -9.56 -5.75
C ILE A 86 12.60 -10.73 -5.20
N ARG A 87 11.44 -11.00 -5.78
CA ARG A 87 10.58 -12.13 -5.38
C ARG A 87 11.22 -13.49 -5.68
N GLU A 88 11.94 -13.61 -6.78
CA GLU A 88 12.74 -14.81 -7.10
C GLU A 88 13.82 -15.04 -6.03
N ILE A 89 14.50 -13.98 -5.58
CA ILE A 89 15.44 -14.07 -4.46
C ILE A 89 14.74 -14.58 -3.21
N PHE A 90 13.58 -14.01 -2.83
CA PHE A 90 12.83 -14.46 -1.66
C PHE A 90 12.45 -15.94 -1.74
N SER A 91 12.06 -16.43 -2.93
CA SER A 91 11.63 -17.81 -3.13
C SER A 91 12.73 -18.84 -2.90
N ARG A 92 14.00 -18.43 -2.89
CA ARG A 92 15.14 -19.31 -2.56
C ARG A 92 15.16 -19.70 -1.08
N TYR A 93 14.52 -18.90 -0.21
CA TYR A 93 14.58 -19.07 1.25
C TYR A 93 13.29 -19.63 1.84
N THR A 94 12.14 -19.34 1.24
CA THR A 94 10.83 -19.84 1.67
C THR A 94 9.81 -19.74 0.55
N SER A 95 8.82 -20.64 0.57
CA SER A 95 7.62 -20.55 -0.29
C SER A 95 6.50 -19.68 0.32
N ARG A 96 6.60 -19.39 1.64
CA ARG A 96 5.62 -18.56 2.36
C ARG A 96 5.98 -17.08 2.25
N ILE A 97 5.57 -16.47 1.15
CA ILE A 97 5.85 -15.07 0.81
C ILE A 97 4.53 -14.34 0.60
N GLU A 98 4.31 -13.24 1.31
CA GLU A 98 3.16 -12.35 1.13
C GLU A 98 3.62 -10.99 0.63
N PRO A 99 3.53 -10.73 -0.69
CA PRO A 99 3.80 -9.41 -1.24
C PRO A 99 2.72 -8.41 -0.79
N LEU A 100 3.14 -7.25 -0.32
CA LEU A 100 2.25 -6.14 0.04
C LEU A 100 2.18 -5.10 -1.07
N SER A 101 3.29 -4.90 -1.77
CA SER A 101 3.47 -3.97 -2.87
C SER A 101 4.53 -4.50 -3.86
N LEU A 102 5.09 -3.65 -4.71
CA LEU A 102 6.23 -3.99 -5.57
C LEU A 102 7.54 -4.06 -4.78
N ASP A 103 7.62 -3.38 -3.65
CA ASP A 103 8.85 -3.12 -2.90
C ASP A 103 8.90 -3.77 -1.51
N GLU A 104 7.81 -4.36 -1.03
CA GLU A 104 7.79 -4.98 0.29
C GLU A 104 7.06 -6.32 0.33
N ALA A 105 7.54 -7.21 1.18
CA ALA A 105 6.91 -8.51 1.45
C ALA A 105 7.19 -9.01 2.87
N TYR A 106 6.25 -9.82 3.38
CA TYR A 106 6.51 -10.71 4.51
C TYR A 106 6.99 -12.06 4.03
N LEU A 107 7.96 -12.61 4.75
CA LEU A 107 8.46 -13.98 4.57
C LEU A 107 8.31 -14.72 5.91
N ASP A 108 7.70 -15.88 5.88
CA ASP A 108 7.73 -16.80 7.02
C ASP A 108 8.85 -17.81 6.81
N VAL A 109 9.88 -17.70 7.60
CA VAL A 109 11.07 -18.56 7.56
C VAL A 109 11.14 -19.50 8.78
N THR A 110 10.00 -19.74 9.44
CA THR A 110 9.93 -20.56 10.66
C THR A 110 10.56 -21.93 10.46
N ASP A 111 10.27 -22.59 9.33
CA ASP A 111 10.74 -23.93 9.01
C ASP A 111 11.91 -23.94 8.01
N SER A 112 12.47 -22.79 7.69
CA SER A 112 13.61 -22.71 6.77
C SER A 112 14.88 -23.30 7.39
N VAL A 113 15.59 -24.09 6.61
CA VAL A 113 16.89 -24.67 7.00
C VAL A 113 18.07 -23.78 6.60
N HIS A 114 17.83 -22.75 5.79
CA HIS A 114 18.88 -21.81 5.38
C HIS A 114 19.50 -21.13 6.61
N CYS A 115 20.78 -20.83 6.51
CA CYS A 115 21.53 -20.17 7.58
C CYS A 115 21.31 -20.82 8.96
N HIS A 116 21.30 -22.15 9.02
CA HIS A 116 21.02 -22.94 10.24
C HIS A 116 19.70 -22.56 10.93
N GLY A 117 18.69 -22.13 10.15
CA GLY A 117 17.39 -21.71 10.66
C GLY A 117 17.37 -20.34 11.32
N SER A 118 18.42 -19.54 11.19
CA SER A 118 18.48 -18.18 11.76
C SER A 118 17.80 -17.16 10.86
N ALA A 119 16.63 -16.65 11.25
CA ALA A 119 15.93 -15.60 10.53
C ALA A 119 16.76 -14.32 10.37
N THR A 120 17.60 -14.01 11.37
CA THR A 120 18.51 -12.86 11.33
C THR A 120 19.54 -13.01 10.19
N LEU A 121 20.17 -14.16 10.07
CA LEU A 121 21.15 -14.43 9.03
C LEU A 121 20.48 -14.55 7.64
N ILE A 122 19.30 -15.16 7.58
CA ILE A 122 18.50 -15.21 6.32
C ILE A 122 18.19 -13.79 5.84
N ALA A 123 17.73 -12.90 6.71
CA ALA A 123 17.43 -11.51 6.34
C ALA A 123 18.68 -10.76 5.87
N GLN A 124 19.83 -11.00 6.49
CA GLN A 124 21.11 -10.43 6.07
C GLN A 124 21.53 -10.94 4.71
N GLU A 125 21.44 -12.25 4.48
CA GLU A 125 21.79 -12.87 3.19
C GLU A 125 20.86 -12.40 2.06
N ILE A 126 19.54 -12.31 2.30
CA ILE A 126 18.58 -11.76 1.35
C ILE A 126 18.97 -10.33 0.94
N ARG A 127 19.26 -9.46 1.91
CA ARG A 127 19.66 -8.07 1.63
C ARG A 127 20.94 -7.99 0.83
N GLN A 128 21.94 -8.82 1.17
CA GLN A 128 23.20 -8.88 0.45
C GLN A 128 23.01 -9.42 -0.99
N THR A 129 22.16 -10.43 -1.16
CA THR A 129 21.85 -11.01 -2.47
C THR A 129 21.15 -10.00 -3.37
N ILE A 130 20.17 -9.25 -2.83
CA ILE A 130 19.52 -8.15 -3.55
C ILE A 130 20.54 -7.12 -4.02
N PHE A 131 21.48 -6.73 -3.15
CA PHE A 131 22.52 -5.78 -3.52
C PHE A 131 23.44 -6.34 -4.60
N ASN A 132 23.91 -7.58 -4.47
CA ASN A 132 24.83 -8.19 -5.41
C ASN A 132 24.20 -8.36 -6.82
N GLU A 133 22.94 -8.81 -6.88
CA GLU A 133 22.27 -9.12 -8.14
C GLU A 133 21.62 -7.90 -8.80
N LEU A 134 21.10 -6.97 -8.01
CA LEU A 134 20.30 -5.84 -8.50
C LEU A 134 20.92 -4.46 -8.28
N GLN A 135 21.99 -4.36 -7.49
CA GLN A 135 22.59 -3.08 -7.06
C GLN A 135 21.55 -2.14 -6.38
N LEU A 136 20.59 -2.73 -5.68
CA LEU A 136 19.58 -2.05 -4.88
C LEU A 136 19.77 -2.41 -3.41
N THR A 137 19.39 -1.51 -2.50
CA THR A 137 19.41 -1.79 -1.07
C THR A 137 18.01 -2.06 -0.54
N ALA A 138 17.95 -2.93 0.46
CA ALA A 138 16.75 -3.26 1.21
C ALA A 138 17.00 -3.16 2.70
N SER A 139 15.95 -2.80 3.44
CA SER A 139 15.95 -2.88 4.90
C SER A 139 15.07 -4.04 5.35
N ALA A 140 15.44 -4.70 6.43
CA ALA A 140 14.72 -5.87 6.94
C ALA A 140 14.39 -5.76 8.42
N GLY A 141 13.21 -6.24 8.78
CA GLY A 141 12.81 -6.42 10.17
C GLY A 141 12.52 -7.88 10.46
N VAL A 142 13.02 -8.38 11.59
CA VAL A 142 12.82 -9.77 12.03
C VAL A 142 12.07 -9.75 13.36
N ALA A 143 10.95 -10.46 13.43
CA ALA A 143 10.15 -10.53 14.66
C ALA A 143 9.28 -11.81 14.68
N PRO A 144 8.71 -12.18 15.84
CA PRO A 144 7.82 -13.35 15.93
C PRO A 144 6.45 -13.14 15.27
N VAL A 145 6.06 -11.90 14.97
CA VAL A 145 4.77 -11.55 14.38
C VAL A 145 4.89 -10.48 13.29
N LYS A 146 3.95 -10.48 12.33
CA LYS A 146 4.00 -9.65 11.13
C LYS A 146 4.11 -8.15 11.41
N PHE A 147 3.26 -7.61 12.28
CA PHE A 147 3.26 -6.15 12.50
C PHE A 147 4.57 -5.65 13.13
N LEU A 148 5.18 -6.44 14.02
CA LEU A 148 6.48 -6.09 14.60
C LEU A 148 7.62 -6.21 13.59
N ALA A 149 7.61 -7.23 12.72
CA ALA A 149 8.58 -7.35 11.64
C ALA A 149 8.52 -6.12 10.71
N LYS A 150 7.30 -5.64 10.38
CA LYS A 150 7.14 -4.42 9.57
C LYS A 150 7.66 -3.16 10.28
N ILE A 151 7.38 -2.99 11.56
CA ILE A 151 7.91 -1.88 12.34
C ILE A 151 9.44 -1.95 12.40
N ALA A 152 9.98 -3.14 12.67
CA ALA A 152 11.42 -3.38 12.75
C ALA A 152 12.14 -3.01 11.45
N SER A 153 11.56 -3.28 10.26
CA SER A 153 12.19 -2.95 8.98
C SER A 153 12.40 -1.45 8.77
N ASP A 154 11.67 -0.59 9.48
CA ASP A 154 11.82 0.87 9.40
C ASP A 154 12.84 1.46 10.40
N MET A 155 13.28 0.67 11.40
CA MET A 155 14.09 1.19 12.52
C MET A 155 15.49 1.64 12.09
N ASN A 156 16.11 0.91 11.16
CA ASN A 156 17.48 1.12 10.72
C ASN A 156 17.60 1.43 9.23
N LYS A 157 16.57 2.05 8.61
CA LYS A 157 16.63 2.50 7.22
C LYS A 157 17.60 3.67 7.03
N PRO A 158 18.32 3.74 5.90
CA PRO A 158 18.39 2.78 4.80
C PRO A 158 19.40 1.66 5.01
N ASN A 159 19.29 0.60 4.21
CA ASN A 159 20.19 -0.54 4.15
C ASN A 159 20.50 -1.13 5.53
N GLY A 160 19.50 -1.22 6.36
CA GLY A 160 19.63 -1.66 7.75
C GLY A 160 18.80 -2.92 8.04
N GLN A 161 19.03 -3.44 9.22
CA GLN A 161 18.27 -4.57 9.76
C GLN A 161 18.00 -4.35 11.24
N PHE A 162 16.82 -4.73 11.71
CA PHE A 162 16.47 -4.70 13.11
C PHE A 162 15.75 -5.98 13.50
N VAL A 163 16.10 -6.52 14.67
CA VAL A 163 15.52 -7.76 15.19
C VAL A 163 14.81 -7.46 16.50
N ILE A 164 13.59 -7.94 16.64
CA ILE A 164 12.84 -7.93 17.89
C ILE A 164 12.67 -9.39 18.29
N THR A 165 13.47 -9.84 19.23
CA THR A 165 13.37 -11.19 19.76
C THR A 165 12.10 -11.36 20.60
N PRO A 166 11.57 -12.57 20.76
CA PRO A 166 10.39 -12.81 21.59
C PRO A 166 10.52 -12.30 23.03
N ALA A 167 11.71 -12.39 23.60
CA ALA A 167 11.98 -11.90 24.97
C ALA A 167 11.90 -10.35 25.05
N GLU A 168 12.21 -9.65 23.96
CA GLU A 168 12.20 -8.19 23.89
C GLU A 168 10.82 -7.62 23.61
N VAL A 169 9.88 -8.41 23.05
CA VAL A 169 8.54 -7.93 22.65
C VAL A 169 7.82 -7.18 23.77
N PRO A 170 7.73 -7.66 25.03
CA PRO A 170 6.99 -6.95 26.06
C PRO A 170 7.59 -5.56 26.37
N ALA A 171 8.90 -5.46 26.49
CA ALA A 171 9.59 -4.19 26.75
C ALA A 171 9.48 -3.23 25.56
N PHE A 172 9.62 -3.73 24.33
CA PHE A 172 9.49 -2.95 23.11
C PHE A 172 8.11 -2.32 22.98
N LEU A 173 7.05 -3.07 23.28
CA LEU A 173 5.67 -2.60 23.20
C LEU A 173 5.34 -1.51 24.21
N GLN A 174 5.93 -1.54 25.41
CA GLN A 174 5.62 -0.53 26.45
C GLN A 174 5.79 0.90 25.95
N THR A 175 6.81 1.14 25.15
CA THR A 175 7.17 2.48 24.63
C THR A 175 6.79 2.70 23.16
N LEU A 176 6.28 1.68 22.47
CA LEU A 176 5.95 1.77 21.05
C LEU A 176 4.81 2.77 20.81
N PRO A 177 5.04 3.86 20.03
CA PRO A 177 3.99 4.81 19.70
C PRO A 177 2.91 4.14 18.84
N LEU A 178 1.64 4.36 19.16
CA LEU A 178 0.50 3.80 18.42
C LEU A 178 0.50 4.19 16.94
N ALA A 179 0.99 5.38 16.61
CA ALA A 179 1.13 5.86 15.24
C ALA A 179 2.08 5.00 14.38
N LYS A 180 2.92 4.16 15.00
CA LYS A 180 3.80 3.21 14.30
C LYS A 180 3.11 1.89 13.95
N ILE A 181 1.97 1.59 14.57
CA ILE A 181 1.23 0.35 14.30
C ILE A 181 0.59 0.44 12.90
N PRO A 182 0.84 -0.54 12.01
CA PRO A 182 0.20 -0.59 10.71
C PRO A 182 -1.33 -0.54 10.82
N GLY A 183 -1.95 0.41 10.11
CA GLY A 183 -3.39 0.69 10.18
C GLY A 183 -3.76 1.87 11.08
N VAL A 184 -2.87 2.38 11.92
CA VAL A 184 -3.07 3.63 12.66
C VAL A 184 -2.64 4.81 11.79
N GLY A 185 -3.59 5.37 11.04
CA GLY A 185 -3.38 6.61 10.28
C GLY A 185 -3.54 7.86 11.15
N LYS A 186 -3.25 9.04 10.59
CA LYS A 186 -3.32 10.34 11.29
C LYS A 186 -4.63 10.57 12.04
N VAL A 187 -5.78 10.23 11.42
CA VAL A 187 -7.10 10.42 12.04
C VAL A 187 -7.29 9.50 13.25
N SER A 188 -6.89 8.23 13.14
CA SER A 188 -6.99 7.30 14.27
C SER A 188 -6.02 7.67 15.39
N ALA A 189 -4.80 8.09 15.05
CA ALA A 189 -3.80 8.55 16.01
C ALA A 189 -4.31 9.75 16.81
N ALA A 190 -4.88 10.75 16.15
CA ALA A 190 -5.45 11.93 16.81
C ALA A 190 -6.62 11.56 17.76
N LYS A 191 -7.49 10.62 17.35
CA LYS A 191 -8.58 10.13 18.21
C LYS A 191 -8.07 9.39 19.44
N LEU A 192 -7.01 8.59 19.29
CA LEU A 192 -6.38 7.87 20.40
C LEU A 192 -5.69 8.84 21.36
N GLU A 193 -4.96 9.83 20.83
CA GLU A 193 -4.30 10.85 21.63
C GLU A 193 -5.30 11.69 22.44
N ALA A 194 -6.46 12.03 21.88
CA ALA A 194 -7.55 12.69 22.59
C ALA A 194 -8.12 11.86 23.77
N MET A 195 -7.87 10.55 23.79
CA MET A 195 -8.20 9.64 24.89
C MET A 195 -7.03 9.43 25.87
N GLY A 196 -5.89 10.11 25.66
CA GLY A 196 -4.67 9.93 26.45
C GLY A 196 -3.86 8.68 26.07
N LEU A 197 -4.19 8.01 24.96
CA LEU A 197 -3.52 6.79 24.50
C LEU A 197 -2.50 7.14 23.42
N ARG A 198 -1.21 7.05 23.75
CA ARG A 198 -0.09 7.41 22.87
C ARG A 198 0.78 6.20 22.52
N THR A 199 0.91 5.25 23.44
CA THR A 199 1.77 4.08 23.32
C THR A 199 0.97 2.78 23.46
N CYS A 200 1.56 1.65 23.06
CA CYS A 200 0.96 0.35 23.34
C CYS A 200 0.83 0.11 24.86
N GLY A 201 1.79 0.60 25.67
CA GLY A 201 1.71 0.54 27.14
C GLY A 201 0.48 1.26 27.70
N ASP A 202 0.02 2.34 27.08
CA ASP A 202 -1.23 3.01 27.48
C ASP A 202 -2.45 2.15 27.14
N VAL A 203 -2.45 1.53 25.94
CA VAL A 203 -3.54 0.64 25.51
C VAL A 203 -3.63 -0.62 26.38
N GLN A 204 -2.49 -1.16 26.82
CA GLN A 204 -2.47 -2.33 27.71
C GLN A 204 -3.19 -2.07 29.05
N LYS A 205 -3.24 -0.82 29.50
CA LYS A 205 -3.93 -0.39 30.71
C LYS A 205 -5.39 0.00 30.47
N CYS A 206 -5.79 0.09 29.21
CA CYS A 206 -7.14 0.51 28.81
C CYS A 206 -8.08 -0.69 28.74
N ASP A 207 -9.33 -0.52 29.17
CA ASP A 207 -10.36 -1.54 29.02
C ASP A 207 -10.69 -1.77 27.53
N LEU A 208 -10.65 -3.04 27.11
CA LEU A 208 -11.01 -3.45 25.75
C LEU A 208 -12.42 -2.96 25.36
N VAL A 209 -13.37 -2.95 26.31
CA VAL A 209 -14.74 -2.49 26.04
C VAL A 209 -14.78 -1.04 25.58
N ILE A 210 -13.92 -0.19 26.13
CA ILE A 210 -13.82 1.23 25.73
C ILE A 210 -13.31 1.32 24.29
N LEU A 211 -12.28 0.54 23.93
CA LEU A 211 -11.73 0.50 22.58
C LEU A 211 -12.74 -0.05 21.57
N LEU A 212 -13.49 -1.10 21.92
CA LEU A 212 -14.54 -1.66 21.08
C LEU A 212 -15.67 -0.66 20.81
N LYS A 213 -16.12 0.07 21.84
CA LYS A 213 -17.16 1.11 21.69
C LYS A 213 -16.71 2.25 20.78
N ARG A 214 -15.45 2.66 20.84
CA ARG A 214 -14.93 3.80 20.09
C ARG A 214 -14.46 3.47 18.67
N PHE A 215 -13.90 2.28 18.46
CA PHE A 215 -13.22 1.89 17.23
C PHE A 215 -13.74 0.58 16.62
N GLY A 216 -14.72 -0.08 17.23
CA GLY A 216 -15.26 -1.36 16.73
C GLY A 216 -14.18 -2.43 16.56
N LYS A 217 -14.21 -3.14 15.44
CA LYS A 217 -13.22 -4.18 15.11
C LYS A 217 -11.77 -3.68 15.16
N PHE A 218 -11.54 -2.42 14.78
CA PHE A 218 -10.21 -1.84 14.85
C PHE A 218 -9.70 -1.69 16.29
N GLY A 219 -10.60 -1.40 17.24
CA GLY A 219 -10.26 -1.33 18.66
C GLY A 219 -9.74 -2.67 19.20
N ARG A 220 -10.34 -3.79 18.76
CA ARG A 220 -9.84 -5.14 19.08
C ARG A 220 -8.44 -5.37 18.51
N ILE A 221 -8.25 -5.08 17.23
CA ILE A 221 -6.96 -5.22 16.56
C ILE A 221 -5.88 -4.40 17.29
N LEU A 222 -6.19 -3.17 17.66
CA LEU A 222 -5.27 -2.30 18.37
C LEU A 222 -4.88 -2.87 19.74
N TRP A 223 -5.86 -3.39 20.49
CA TRP A 223 -5.64 -4.04 21.77
C TRP A 223 -4.75 -5.29 21.62
N GLU A 224 -5.08 -6.18 20.68
CA GLU A 224 -4.27 -7.38 20.38
C GLU A 224 -2.83 -7.01 20.02
N ARG A 225 -2.62 -6.01 19.11
CA ARG A 225 -1.28 -5.55 18.74
C ARG A 225 -0.52 -5.00 19.93
N SER A 226 -1.20 -4.28 20.82
CA SER A 226 -0.58 -3.75 22.03
C SER A 226 -0.16 -4.85 23.02
N GLN A 227 -0.77 -6.03 22.96
CA GLN A 227 -0.34 -7.22 23.70
C GLN A 227 0.71 -8.07 22.96
N GLY A 228 1.13 -7.66 21.75
CA GLY A 228 2.04 -8.44 20.92
C GLY A 228 1.38 -9.58 20.13
N ILE A 229 0.07 -9.60 20.08
CA ILE A 229 -0.70 -10.66 19.43
C ILE A 229 -0.94 -10.31 17.97
N ASP A 230 -0.49 -11.16 17.03
CA ASP A 230 -0.80 -11.12 15.60
C ASP A 230 -0.80 -12.55 15.05
N GLU A 231 -1.96 -13.16 15.05
CA GLU A 231 -2.13 -14.54 14.60
C GLU A 231 -2.22 -14.70 13.09
N ARG A 232 -2.20 -13.59 12.33
CA ARG A 232 -2.26 -13.66 10.87
C ARG A 232 -1.07 -14.41 10.30
N ASP A 233 -1.36 -15.39 9.46
CA ASP A 233 -0.34 -16.09 8.71
C ASP A 233 0.21 -15.24 7.55
N VAL A 234 1.40 -15.61 7.06
CA VAL A 234 1.93 -15.10 5.81
C VAL A 234 1.19 -15.79 4.67
N ASN A 235 0.32 -15.05 4.00
CA ASN A 235 -0.56 -15.57 2.96
C ASN A 235 0.01 -15.26 1.57
N SER A 236 0.50 -16.28 0.89
CA SER A 236 1.00 -16.19 -0.49
C SER A 236 -0.11 -16.06 -1.55
N GLU A 237 -1.34 -16.46 -1.20
CA GLU A 237 -2.48 -16.51 -2.13
C GLU A 237 -3.50 -15.40 -1.84
N ARG A 238 -3.12 -14.16 -2.08
CA ARG A 238 -4.06 -13.05 -1.95
C ARG A 238 -4.90 -12.90 -3.20
N LEU A 239 -6.18 -13.26 -3.11
CA LEU A 239 -7.13 -13.04 -4.19
C LEU A 239 -7.39 -11.54 -4.41
N ARG A 240 -7.37 -11.12 -5.67
CA ARG A 240 -7.71 -9.75 -6.06
C ARG A 240 -9.22 -9.54 -5.90
N LYS A 241 -9.61 -8.52 -5.13
CA LYS A 241 -11.02 -8.21 -4.84
C LYS A 241 -11.62 -7.18 -5.78
N SER A 242 -10.81 -6.39 -6.49
CA SER A 242 -11.29 -5.36 -7.41
C SER A 242 -10.24 -5.00 -8.45
N VAL A 243 -10.71 -4.46 -9.57
CA VAL A 243 -9.90 -3.81 -10.60
C VAL A 243 -10.50 -2.45 -10.86
N GLY A 244 -9.68 -1.42 -10.97
CA GLY A 244 -10.16 -0.08 -11.27
C GLY A 244 -9.13 0.74 -12.02
N VAL A 245 -9.64 1.76 -12.69
CA VAL A 245 -8.87 2.82 -13.37
C VAL A 245 -9.44 4.16 -12.94
N GLU A 246 -8.60 5.14 -12.69
CA GLU A 246 -9.07 6.48 -12.37
C GLU A 246 -8.12 7.54 -12.91
N ARG A 247 -8.65 8.72 -13.19
CA ARG A 247 -7.88 9.85 -13.68
C ARG A 247 -8.27 11.13 -12.94
N THR A 248 -7.26 11.78 -12.36
CA THR A 248 -7.39 13.17 -11.91
C THR A 248 -7.10 14.08 -13.09
N MET A 249 -8.01 15.02 -13.40
CA MET A 249 -7.83 15.97 -14.47
C MET A 249 -6.95 17.14 -14.05
N ALA A 250 -6.31 17.80 -15.02
CA ALA A 250 -5.49 19.01 -14.76
C ALA A 250 -6.37 20.15 -14.24
N GLU A 251 -7.56 20.30 -14.83
CA GLU A 251 -8.59 21.24 -14.43
C GLU A 251 -9.87 20.50 -14.05
N ASP A 252 -10.70 21.10 -13.21
CA ASP A 252 -11.98 20.50 -12.86
C ASP A 252 -12.95 20.62 -14.03
N ILE A 253 -13.66 19.53 -14.34
CA ILE A 253 -14.63 19.50 -15.44
C ILE A 253 -16.02 19.90 -14.94
N HIS A 254 -16.75 20.64 -15.78
CA HIS A 254 -18.05 21.19 -15.45
C HIS A 254 -19.18 20.72 -16.40
N HIS A 255 -18.83 20.12 -17.54
CA HIS A 255 -19.77 19.62 -18.54
C HIS A 255 -19.77 18.12 -18.59
N TRP A 256 -20.95 17.53 -18.77
CA TRP A 256 -21.11 16.08 -18.87
C TRP A 256 -20.30 15.47 -20.01
N SER A 257 -20.29 16.13 -21.17
CA SER A 257 -19.54 15.65 -22.34
C SER A 257 -18.05 15.42 -22.08
N GLU A 258 -17.46 16.21 -21.19
CA GLU A 258 -16.06 16.00 -20.76
C GLU A 258 -15.92 14.75 -19.89
N CYS A 259 -16.87 14.53 -18.97
CA CYS A 259 -16.91 13.34 -18.12
C CYS A 259 -17.07 12.07 -18.95
N GLU A 260 -18.01 12.07 -19.88
CA GLU A 260 -18.26 10.96 -20.82
C GLU A 260 -17.03 10.65 -21.67
N ALA A 261 -16.36 11.66 -22.22
CA ALA A 261 -15.12 11.47 -22.96
C ALA A 261 -13.99 10.86 -22.13
N ILE A 262 -13.95 11.15 -20.83
CA ILE A 262 -12.97 10.52 -19.91
C ILE A 262 -13.32 9.06 -19.68
N ILE A 263 -14.61 8.73 -19.47
CA ILE A 263 -15.07 7.35 -19.33
C ILE A 263 -14.72 6.53 -20.57
N GLU A 264 -14.94 7.09 -21.76
CA GLU A 264 -14.60 6.46 -23.04
C GLU A 264 -13.10 6.09 -23.14
N ARG A 265 -12.22 6.93 -22.59
CA ARG A 265 -10.77 6.68 -22.55
C ARG A 265 -10.37 5.70 -21.45
N LEU A 266 -11.06 5.69 -20.31
CA LEU A 266 -10.76 4.81 -19.18
C LEU A 266 -11.25 3.37 -19.40
N TYR A 267 -12.34 3.20 -20.16
CA TYR A 267 -12.95 1.89 -20.36
C TYR A 267 -12.01 0.86 -20.99
N PRO A 268 -11.31 1.13 -22.10
CA PRO A 268 -10.36 0.18 -22.68
C PRO A 268 -9.18 -0.15 -21.73
N GLU A 269 -8.80 0.80 -20.88
CA GLU A 269 -7.77 0.56 -19.87
C GLU A 269 -8.28 -0.39 -18.78
N LEU A 270 -9.54 -0.26 -18.36
CA LEU A 270 -10.19 -1.17 -17.43
C LEU A 270 -10.28 -2.59 -18.00
N GLU A 271 -10.71 -2.72 -19.25
CA GLU A 271 -10.77 -4.01 -19.98
C GLU A 271 -9.39 -4.69 -20.01
N ARG A 272 -8.35 -3.95 -20.38
CA ARG A 272 -6.96 -4.46 -20.43
C ARG A 272 -6.45 -4.90 -19.06
N ARG A 273 -6.82 -4.19 -17.99
CA ARG A 273 -6.47 -4.59 -16.62
C ARG A 273 -7.25 -5.81 -16.17
N LEU A 274 -8.50 -5.91 -16.54
CA LEU A 274 -9.38 -7.03 -16.21
C LEU A 274 -8.92 -8.31 -16.93
N ALA A 275 -8.48 -8.22 -18.17
CA ALA A 275 -7.94 -9.35 -18.93
C ALA A 275 -6.69 -10.00 -18.29
N LYS A 276 -6.02 -9.32 -17.35
CA LYS A 276 -4.87 -9.85 -16.59
C LYS A 276 -5.27 -10.52 -15.27
N VAL A 277 -6.54 -10.55 -14.95
CA VAL A 277 -7.07 -11.19 -13.75
C VAL A 277 -7.22 -12.69 -14.00
N LYS A 278 -7.09 -13.51 -12.94
CA LYS A 278 -7.31 -14.95 -13.02
C LYS A 278 -8.69 -15.25 -13.63
N PRO A 279 -8.80 -16.19 -14.58
CA PRO A 279 -10.06 -16.47 -15.29
C PRO A 279 -11.22 -16.91 -14.39
N ASP A 280 -10.89 -17.48 -13.23
CA ASP A 280 -11.87 -18.02 -12.29
C ASP A 280 -12.59 -16.95 -11.47
N LEU A 281 -12.09 -15.70 -11.47
CA LEU A 281 -12.72 -14.60 -10.77
C LEU A 281 -13.82 -13.97 -11.63
N LEU A 282 -15.02 -13.89 -11.08
CA LEU A 282 -16.19 -13.30 -11.74
C LEU A 282 -16.33 -11.81 -11.37
N ILE A 283 -16.97 -11.05 -12.24
CA ILE A 283 -17.41 -9.69 -11.91
C ILE A 283 -18.69 -9.82 -11.07
N ALA A 284 -18.66 -9.30 -9.84
CA ALA A 284 -19.84 -9.21 -9.00
C ALA A 284 -20.57 -7.87 -9.17
N ARG A 285 -19.81 -6.79 -9.30
CA ARG A 285 -20.33 -5.44 -9.43
C ARG A 285 -19.45 -4.62 -10.35
N GLN A 286 -20.04 -3.62 -10.99
CA GLN A 286 -19.31 -2.55 -11.65
C GLN A 286 -19.79 -1.20 -11.13
N GLY A 287 -18.95 -0.18 -11.22
CA GLY A 287 -19.29 1.12 -10.70
C GLY A 287 -18.38 2.25 -11.14
N VAL A 288 -18.81 3.43 -10.79
CA VAL A 288 -18.13 4.68 -11.08
C VAL A 288 -17.78 5.43 -9.80
N LYS A 289 -16.71 6.19 -9.85
CA LYS A 289 -16.25 7.06 -8.78
C LYS A 289 -16.09 8.47 -9.32
N LEU A 290 -16.70 9.43 -8.67
CA LEU A 290 -16.46 10.85 -8.92
C LEU A 290 -15.88 11.49 -7.67
N LYS A 291 -14.84 12.32 -7.85
CA LYS A 291 -14.32 13.18 -6.80
C LYS A 291 -14.45 14.62 -7.23
N PHE A 292 -14.96 15.46 -6.34
CA PHE A 292 -15.29 16.84 -6.63
C PHE A 292 -14.13 17.80 -6.26
N ASP A 293 -14.26 19.06 -6.64
CA ASP A 293 -13.31 20.15 -6.36
C ASP A 293 -13.10 20.41 -4.86
N ASP A 294 -14.11 20.15 -4.04
CA ASP A 294 -14.06 20.19 -2.56
C ASP A 294 -13.44 18.94 -1.93
N PHE A 295 -12.87 18.04 -2.73
CA PHE A 295 -12.28 16.76 -2.33
C PHE A 295 -13.27 15.72 -1.78
N GLN A 296 -14.56 16.01 -1.70
CA GLN A 296 -15.55 14.97 -1.44
C GLN A 296 -15.62 14.01 -2.62
N GLN A 297 -15.89 12.74 -2.32
CA GLN A 297 -16.01 11.71 -3.35
C GLN A 297 -17.29 10.91 -3.17
N THR A 298 -17.81 10.43 -4.27
CA THR A 298 -18.94 9.51 -4.29
C THR A 298 -18.60 8.31 -5.18
N THR A 299 -19.07 7.14 -4.77
CA THR A 299 -18.97 5.91 -5.55
C THR A 299 -20.38 5.36 -5.70
N GLN A 300 -20.74 4.96 -6.90
CA GLN A 300 -22.00 4.27 -7.19
C GLN A 300 -21.67 3.01 -7.97
N GLU A 301 -22.16 1.89 -7.48
CA GLU A 301 -21.98 0.58 -8.09
C GLU A 301 -23.26 -0.24 -8.03
N HIS A 302 -23.41 -1.17 -8.96
CA HIS A 302 -24.49 -2.14 -8.94
C HIS A 302 -24.00 -3.53 -9.32
N VAL A 303 -24.85 -4.50 -9.02
CA VAL A 303 -24.60 -5.89 -9.40
C VAL A 303 -24.71 -6.00 -10.92
N TRP A 304 -23.63 -6.47 -11.55
CA TRP A 304 -23.56 -6.71 -12.97
C TRP A 304 -22.56 -7.82 -13.27
N PRO A 305 -22.98 -8.90 -13.93
CA PRO A 305 -22.12 -10.09 -14.08
C PRO A 305 -21.05 -9.96 -15.17
N ARG A 306 -21.09 -8.89 -15.92
CA ARG A 306 -20.15 -8.62 -17.03
C ARG A 306 -19.81 -7.14 -17.08
N LEU A 307 -18.60 -6.81 -17.55
CA LEU A 307 -18.25 -5.43 -17.82
C LEU A 307 -19.14 -4.87 -18.94
N ASN A 308 -19.83 -3.77 -18.67
CA ASN A 308 -20.77 -3.14 -19.60
C ASN A 308 -20.55 -1.62 -19.62
N LYS A 309 -20.11 -1.11 -20.76
CA LYS A 309 -19.77 0.30 -20.95
C LYS A 309 -20.99 1.20 -20.87
N ALA A 310 -22.09 0.82 -21.54
CA ALA A 310 -23.31 1.62 -21.55
C ALA A 310 -23.90 1.81 -20.16
N ASP A 311 -23.86 0.76 -19.33
CA ASP A 311 -24.30 0.81 -17.93
C ASP A 311 -23.38 1.69 -17.08
N LEU A 312 -22.06 1.62 -17.26
CA LEU A 312 -21.12 2.52 -16.60
C LEU A 312 -21.36 3.99 -16.95
N ILE A 313 -21.62 4.30 -18.22
CA ILE A 313 -21.98 5.66 -18.68
C ILE A 313 -23.29 6.11 -18.03
N ALA A 314 -24.32 5.27 -18.04
CA ALA A 314 -25.61 5.57 -17.42
C ALA A 314 -25.49 5.80 -15.90
N THR A 315 -24.69 4.95 -15.21
CA THR A 315 -24.39 5.10 -13.78
C THR A 315 -23.65 6.40 -13.49
N ALA A 316 -22.66 6.73 -14.32
CA ALA A 316 -21.91 7.97 -14.18
C ALA A 316 -22.81 9.19 -14.42
N ARG A 317 -23.69 9.14 -15.42
CA ARG A 317 -24.64 10.21 -15.71
C ARG A 317 -25.58 10.45 -14.55
N LYS A 318 -26.18 9.39 -14.02
CA LYS A 318 -27.02 9.47 -12.83
C LYS A 318 -26.26 10.05 -11.63
N THR A 319 -25.04 9.59 -11.38
CA THR A 319 -24.20 10.10 -10.28
C THR A 319 -23.85 11.56 -10.46
N TRP A 320 -23.58 11.98 -11.72
CA TRP A 320 -23.32 13.36 -12.08
C TRP A 320 -24.53 14.28 -11.81
N ASP A 321 -25.70 13.87 -12.26
CA ASP A 321 -26.93 14.68 -12.14
C ASP A 321 -27.38 14.77 -10.68
N GLU A 322 -27.36 13.66 -9.92
CA GLU A 322 -27.90 13.59 -8.56
C GLU A 322 -26.94 14.08 -7.47
N ARG A 323 -25.62 13.93 -7.69
CA ARG A 323 -24.64 14.10 -6.58
C ARG A 323 -23.63 15.20 -6.78
N ARG A 324 -23.51 15.74 -7.98
CA ARG A 324 -22.53 16.81 -8.26
C ARG A 324 -22.89 18.12 -7.56
N GLY A 325 -24.16 18.52 -7.60
CA GLY A 325 -24.62 19.74 -6.90
C GLY A 325 -23.91 21.01 -7.38
N GLY A 326 -23.63 21.14 -8.69
CA GLY A 326 -22.93 22.30 -9.27
C GLY A 326 -21.40 22.30 -9.12
N ARG A 327 -20.81 21.39 -8.33
CA ARG A 327 -19.35 21.30 -8.13
C ARG A 327 -18.61 20.88 -9.40
N GLY A 328 -17.36 21.30 -9.52
CA GLY A 328 -16.44 20.78 -10.51
C GLY A 328 -16.07 19.33 -10.21
N VAL A 329 -15.89 18.48 -11.23
CA VAL A 329 -15.42 17.10 -11.04
C VAL A 329 -13.92 17.05 -11.31
N ARG A 330 -13.18 16.69 -10.28
CA ARG A 330 -11.71 16.62 -10.23
C ARG A 330 -11.17 15.29 -10.71
N LEU A 331 -11.88 14.19 -10.43
CA LEU A 331 -11.45 12.83 -10.75
C LEU A 331 -12.65 12.00 -11.20
N VAL A 332 -12.42 11.20 -12.24
CA VAL A 332 -13.35 10.16 -12.71
C VAL A 332 -12.64 8.81 -12.61
N GLY A 333 -13.35 7.81 -12.10
CA GLY A 333 -12.88 6.44 -11.99
C GLY A 333 -13.93 5.42 -12.38
N LEU A 334 -13.47 4.30 -12.94
CA LEU A 334 -14.26 3.10 -13.22
C LEU A 334 -13.68 1.93 -12.47
N HIS A 335 -14.52 1.04 -11.96
CA HIS A 335 -14.06 -0.14 -11.25
C HIS A 335 -15.04 -1.30 -11.38
N VAL A 336 -14.51 -2.50 -11.14
CA VAL A 336 -15.26 -3.73 -10.93
C VAL A 336 -14.86 -4.35 -9.60
N THR A 337 -15.85 -4.89 -8.89
CA THR A 337 -15.63 -5.77 -7.74
C THR A 337 -15.63 -7.20 -8.23
N LEU A 338 -14.67 -7.97 -7.79
CA LEU A 338 -14.46 -9.37 -8.17
C LEU A 338 -14.95 -10.29 -7.08
N LEU A 339 -15.46 -11.44 -7.49
CA LEU A 339 -15.95 -12.51 -6.64
C LEU A 339 -15.23 -13.80 -6.98
N ASP A 340 -14.85 -14.55 -5.95
CA ASP A 340 -14.43 -15.92 -6.08
C ASP A 340 -15.64 -16.84 -5.89
N PRO A 341 -16.10 -17.56 -6.93
CA PRO A 341 -17.25 -18.44 -6.84
C PRO A 341 -17.08 -19.58 -5.83
N GLN A 342 -15.84 -19.96 -5.52
CA GLN A 342 -15.56 -21.03 -4.55
C GLN A 342 -15.79 -20.55 -3.12
N MET A 343 -15.56 -19.26 -2.81
CA MET A 343 -15.85 -18.69 -1.49
C MET A 343 -17.35 -18.55 -1.21
N GLU A 344 -18.18 -18.28 -2.22
CA GLU A 344 -19.64 -18.22 -2.04
C GLU A 344 -20.26 -19.59 -1.72
N ARG A 345 -19.74 -20.67 -2.33
CA ARG A 345 -20.21 -22.03 -2.02
C ARG A 345 -19.97 -22.42 -0.56
N GLN A 346 -18.92 -21.90 0.06
CA GLN A 346 -18.61 -22.16 1.46
C GLN A 346 -19.57 -21.43 2.43
N LEU A 347 -20.10 -20.27 2.06
CA LEU A 347 -21.08 -19.52 2.86
C LEU A 347 -22.49 -20.15 2.82
N VAL A 348 -22.84 -20.84 1.73
CA VAL A 348 -24.14 -21.51 1.57
C VAL A 348 -24.18 -22.88 2.27
N LEU A 349 -23.03 -23.50 2.54
CA LEU A 349 -22.94 -24.79 3.25
C LEU A 349 -22.81 -24.65 4.77
N GLY A 350 -22.77 -23.44 5.28
CA GLY A 350 -22.65 -23.13 6.73
C GLY A 350 -23.98 -22.72 7.40
N LEU A 351 -25.13 -23.09 6.81
CA LEU A 351 -26.46 -22.94 7.39
C LEU A 351 -27.01 -24.30 7.85
#